data_394f19aec78884df9d7f1884fb237ac3
#
_entry.id   394f19aec78884df9d7f1884fb237ac3
#
_cell.length_a   1.000
_cell.length_b   1.000
_cell.length_c   1.000
_cell.angle_alpha   90.00
_cell.angle_beta   90.00
_cell.angle_gamma   90.00
#
_symmetry.space_group_name_H-M   'P 1'
#
loop_
_entity.id
_entity.type
_entity.pdbx_description
1 polymer ?
#
loop_
_entity_poly.entity_id
_entity_poly.type
_entity_poly.pdbx_seq_one_letter_code
_entity_poly.pdbx_strand_id
1 'polypeptide(L)'
;MGAVLAEVAERLHDNFPYFHPLYAGQMLKPPHPVARAAYALATWVNPNNHALDGGRASSALEKEAVALIATMFGWHTHLGHLTSSGTIANLEALWVAGKLHPGKTILASEMAHYTHERISGVLQLPFEKVPADAQGHMDMAALEARLAAGDVGTVVVTMGTTGFGAVDPLPAVLRLKEKYGFRLHADAAYGGYFGLATNLGPEAADAFVHLGEVDSIVIDPHKHGLQPYGCGCVLFDDPAVGALYRHDSPYTYFSSAELHLGEISLECSRAGASAVALWATMRLLPLWPGGEFAQGLEASRRAALAFAQRLGEDDRWEVLCEPELDIVCWAPKSKPELSQAIFDEAARMDLHLALIQVHGRLWLRSVLMKPEHEGWLEDILIRLDRAYVLAAARHF
;
A
#
# COMPACT_ATOMS: atom_id res chain seq x y z
N MET A 1 -23.69 -14.92 26.06
CA MET A 1 -22.45 -14.77 25.28
C MET A 1 -22.44 -15.70 24.07
N GLY A 2 -22.58 -17.02 24.20
CA GLY A 2 -22.53 -17.97 23.08
C GLY A 2 -23.50 -17.67 21.95
N ALA A 3 -24.76 -17.37 22.22
CA ALA A 3 -25.76 -17.04 21.19
C ALA A 3 -25.39 -15.76 20.39
N VAL A 4 -24.86 -14.76 21.08
CA VAL A 4 -24.40 -13.50 20.41
C VAL A 4 -23.21 -13.78 19.50
N LEU A 5 -22.25 -14.60 19.95
CA LEU A 5 -21.09 -14.95 19.11
C LEU A 5 -21.49 -15.82 17.92
N ALA A 6 -22.48 -16.70 18.08
CA ALA A 6 -23.04 -17.48 16.97
C ALA A 6 -23.71 -16.57 15.93
N GLU A 7 -24.50 -15.59 16.37
CA GLU A 7 -25.11 -14.59 15.46
C GLU A 7 -24.04 -13.76 14.74
N VAL A 8 -22.98 -13.32 15.42
CA VAL A 8 -21.87 -12.60 14.81
C VAL A 8 -21.20 -13.47 13.74
N ALA A 9 -20.92 -14.75 14.05
CA ALA A 9 -20.31 -15.67 13.08
C ALA A 9 -21.20 -15.87 11.84
N GLU A 10 -22.52 -16.03 12.04
CA GLU A 10 -23.49 -16.15 10.93
C GLU A 10 -23.47 -14.90 10.02
N ARG A 11 -23.52 -13.71 10.62
CA ARG A 11 -23.47 -12.46 9.84
C ARG A 11 -22.15 -12.28 9.09
N LEU A 12 -21.02 -12.73 9.65
CA LEU A 12 -19.72 -12.69 9.01
C LEU A 12 -19.60 -13.64 7.81
N HIS A 13 -20.47 -14.63 7.66
CA HIS A 13 -20.51 -15.46 6.46
C HIS A 13 -21.00 -14.71 5.21
N ASP A 14 -21.62 -13.54 5.34
CA ASP A 14 -22.00 -12.68 4.21
C ASP A 14 -20.80 -11.90 3.62
N ASN A 15 -19.59 -12.29 3.93
CA ASN A 15 -18.39 -11.75 3.30
C ASN A 15 -17.95 -12.62 2.14
N PHE A 16 -17.24 -11.99 1.16
CA PHE A 16 -16.51 -12.74 0.15
C PHE A 16 -15.42 -13.60 0.80
N PRO A 17 -14.99 -14.69 0.15
CA PRO A 17 -13.93 -15.55 0.67
C PRO A 17 -12.55 -14.90 0.50
N TYR A 18 -12.30 -13.77 1.17
CA TYR A 18 -11.11 -12.92 0.98
C TYR A 18 -9.78 -13.64 1.04
N PHE A 19 -9.70 -14.73 1.82
CA PHE A 19 -8.46 -15.47 2.01
C PHE A 19 -8.27 -16.58 0.99
N HIS A 20 -9.31 -16.93 0.22
CA HIS A 20 -9.23 -17.95 -0.81
C HIS A 20 -8.48 -17.43 -2.05
N PRO A 21 -7.65 -18.25 -2.73
CA PRO A 21 -6.92 -17.81 -3.94
C PRO A 21 -7.81 -17.40 -5.12
N LEU A 22 -9.06 -17.85 -5.19
CA LEU A 22 -10.03 -17.38 -6.19
C LEU A 22 -10.55 -15.95 -5.92
N TYR A 23 -10.17 -15.36 -4.77
CA TYR A 23 -10.40 -13.95 -4.52
C TYR A 23 -9.17 -13.13 -4.91
N ALA A 24 -9.21 -12.51 -6.08
CA ALA A 24 -8.18 -11.65 -6.65
C ALA A 24 -8.69 -10.22 -6.95
N GLY A 25 -9.70 -9.76 -6.19
CA GLY A 25 -10.35 -8.47 -6.43
C GLY A 25 -9.65 -7.31 -5.73
N GLN A 26 -9.78 -7.23 -4.42
CA GLN A 26 -9.20 -6.18 -3.60
C GLN A 26 -7.83 -6.57 -3.04
N MET A 27 -7.11 -5.59 -2.49
CA MET A 27 -5.80 -5.77 -1.85
C MET A 27 -5.95 -6.44 -0.47
N LEU A 28 -6.49 -7.65 -0.44
CA LEU A 28 -6.83 -8.42 0.75
C LEU A 28 -6.12 -9.76 0.75
N LYS A 29 -5.38 -10.03 1.81
CA LYS A 29 -4.76 -11.33 2.09
C LYS A 29 -4.89 -11.67 3.58
N PRO A 30 -4.77 -12.96 3.96
CA PRO A 30 -4.86 -13.33 5.36
C PRO A 30 -3.74 -12.67 6.18
N PRO A 31 -4.05 -12.10 7.35
CA PRO A 31 -3.01 -11.78 8.31
C PRO A 31 -2.29 -13.06 8.74
N HIS A 32 -1.00 -12.97 9.01
CA HIS A 32 -0.23 -14.12 9.46
C HIS A 32 -0.83 -14.73 10.75
N PRO A 33 -0.82 -16.06 10.94
CA PRO A 33 -1.37 -16.67 12.14
C PRO A 33 -0.81 -16.09 13.46
N VAL A 34 0.50 -15.79 13.51
CA VAL A 34 1.12 -15.14 14.66
C VAL A 34 0.58 -13.72 14.89
N ALA A 35 0.31 -12.97 13.82
CA ALA A 35 -0.27 -11.63 13.92
C ALA A 35 -1.67 -11.69 14.55
N ARG A 36 -2.52 -12.61 14.09
CA ARG A 36 -3.87 -12.82 14.65
C ARG A 36 -3.82 -13.22 16.12
N ALA A 37 -2.94 -14.16 16.47
CA ALA A 37 -2.78 -14.62 17.85
C ALA A 37 -2.25 -13.51 18.76
N ALA A 38 -1.21 -12.78 18.33
CA ALA A 38 -0.62 -11.70 19.10
C ALA A 38 -1.59 -10.50 19.26
N TYR A 39 -2.36 -10.18 18.20
CA TYR A 39 -3.42 -9.18 18.27
C TYR A 39 -4.50 -9.56 19.28
N ALA A 40 -5.00 -10.79 19.21
CA ALA A 40 -5.99 -11.29 20.16
C ALA A 40 -5.45 -11.31 21.60
N LEU A 41 -4.19 -11.70 21.81
CA LEU A 41 -3.54 -11.65 23.12
C LEU A 41 -3.49 -10.22 23.67
N ALA A 42 -3.13 -9.25 22.82
CA ALA A 42 -3.07 -7.85 23.21
C ALA A 42 -4.42 -7.26 23.64
N THR A 43 -5.55 -7.77 23.11
CA THR A 43 -6.88 -7.28 23.49
C THR A 43 -7.23 -7.58 24.96
N TRP A 44 -6.59 -8.57 25.60
CA TRP A 44 -6.75 -8.82 27.04
C TRP A 44 -6.13 -7.72 27.92
N VAL A 45 -5.15 -7.00 27.40
CA VAL A 45 -4.52 -5.85 28.07
C VAL A 45 -5.15 -4.54 27.60
N ASN A 46 -5.65 -4.52 26.34
CA ASN A 46 -6.25 -3.36 25.65
C ASN A 46 -5.39 -2.08 25.74
N PRO A 47 -4.12 -2.15 25.31
CA PRO A 47 -3.18 -1.04 25.48
C PRO A 47 -3.50 0.11 24.51
N ASN A 48 -3.25 1.34 24.97
CA ASN A 48 -3.34 2.57 24.19
C ASN A 48 -1.93 3.18 24.02
N ASN A 49 -1.44 3.20 22.78
CA ASN A 49 -0.07 3.68 22.47
C ASN A 49 0.04 5.21 22.37
N HIS A 50 -0.96 5.95 22.81
CA HIS A 50 -0.84 7.41 22.89
C HIS A 50 0.27 7.85 23.88
N ALA A 51 0.31 7.25 25.06
CA ALA A 51 1.29 7.56 26.09
C ALA A 51 1.83 6.28 26.73
N LEU A 52 3.02 6.35 27.33
CA LEU A 52 3.63 5.20 28.02
C LEU A 52 2.74 4.63 29.13
N ASP A 53 2.01 5.49 29.84
CA ASP A 53 1.08 5.07 30.90
C ASP A 53 -0.11 4.25 30.37
N GLY A 54 -0.49 4.46 29.11
CA GLY A 54 -1.56 3.74 28.45
C GLY A 54 -1.13 2.42 27.80
N GLY A 55 0.16 2.31 27.44
CA GLY A 55 0.67 1.16 26.68
C GLY A 55 2.18 1.03 26.73
N ARG A 56 2.76 0.89 27.93
CA ARG A 56 4.20 0.87 28.10
C ARG A 56 4.93 -0.18 27.27
N ALA A 57 4.50 -1.42 27.38
CA ALA A 57 5.09 -2.53 26.62
C ALA A 57 4.78 -2.42 25.12
N SER A 58 3.53 -2.12 24.76
CA SER A 58 3.13 -2.03 23.34
C SER A 58 3.78 -0.84 22.63
N SER A 59 4.03 0.29 23.33
CA SER A 59 4.79 1.43 22.77
C SER A 59 6.25 1.07 22.52
N ALA A 60 6.87 0.27 23.40
CA ALA A 60 8.23 -0.23 23.16
C ALA A 60 8.27 -1.15 21.93
N LEU A 61 7.32 -2.09 21.82
CA LEU A 61 7.20 -2.97 20.66
C LEU A 61 6.91 -2.21 19.36
N GLU A 62 6.13 -1.12 19.41
CA GLU A 62 5.91 -0.24 18.27
C GLU A 62 7.21 0.42 17.79
N LYS A 63 7.98 1.01 18.72
CA LYS A 63 9.26 1.63 18.40
C LYS A 63 10.24 0.63 17.76
N GLU A 64 10.31 -0.60 18.29
CA GLU A 64 11.14 -1.66 17.70
C GLU A 64 10.66 -2.07 16.30
N ALA A 65 9.36 -2.27 16.10
CA ALA A 65 8.80 -2.66 14.82
C ALA A 65 8.99 -1.56 13.76
N VAL A 66 8.77 -0.30 14.13
CA VAL A 66 8.98 0.85 13.24
C VAL A 66 10.46 0.99 12.88
N ALA A 67 11.39 0.77 13.82
CA ALA A 67 12.82 0.76 13.55
C ALA A 67 13.24 -0.36 12.58
N LEU A 68 12.61 -1.55 12.65
CA LEU A 68 12.85 -2.63 11.68
C LEU A 68 12.38 -2.23 10.27
N ILE A 69 11.24 -1.56 10.15
CA ILE A 69 10.75 -1.04 8.85
C ILE A 69 11.70 0.05 8.33
N ALA A 70 12.12 0.99 9.18
CA ALA A 70 13.05 2.04 8.79
C ALA A 70 14.39 1.45 8.30
N THR A 71 14.89 0.43 9.00
CA THR A 71 16.11 -0.29 8.60
C THR A 71 15.94 -0.99 7.24
N MET A 72 14.77 -1.51 6.92
CA MET A 72 14.48 -2.09 5.60
C MET A 72 14.68 -1.07 4.46
N PHE A 73 14.43 0.22 4.73
CA PHE A 73 14.68 1.32 3.80
C PHE A 73 16.09 1.95 3.92
N GLY A 74 16.97 1.38 4.76
CA GLY A 74 18.31 1.88 4.98
C GLY A 74 18.41 3.03 6.01
N TRP A 75 17.33 3.36 6.71
CA TRP A 75 17.31 4.45 7.70
C TRP A 75 17.68 3.94 9.10
N HIS A 76 18.82 4.37 9.59
CA HIS A 76 19.28 4.11 10.98
C HIS A 76 18.86 5.23 11.95
N THR A 77 18.63 6.43 11.42
CA THR A 77 18.03 7.56 12.14
C THR A 77 16.71 7.89 11.45
N HIS A 78 15.65 8.00 12.22
CA HIS A 78 14.30 8.24 11.68
C HIS A 78 13.37 8.76 12.76
N LEU A 79 12.25 9.35 12.35
CA LEU A 79 11.06 9.51 13.16
C LEU A 79 9.93 8.70 12.51
N GLY A 80 9.10 8.02 13.31
CA GLY A 80 7.98 7.28 12.75
C GLY A 80 7.13 6.60 13.80
N HIS A 81 5.93 6.22 13.40
CA HIS A 81 4.98 5.51 14.23
C HIS A 81 3.95 4.79 13.37
N LEU A 82 3.20 3.87 13.98
CA LEU A 82 2.04 3.25 13.34
C LEU A 82 0.86 4.22 13.32
N THR A 83 0.01 4.07 12.33
CA THR A 83 -1.24 4.80 12.13
C THR A 83 -2.40 3.83 11.94
N SER A 84 -3.63 4.31 12.04
CA SER A 84 -4.81 3.49 11.78
C SER A 84 -4.95 3.07 10.30
N SER A 85 -4.28 3.75 9.38
CA SER A 85 -4.32 3.44 7.94
C SER A 85 -3.26 4.20 7.15
N GLY A 86 -2.96 3.76 5.92
CA GLY A 86 -2.14 4.51 4.97
C GLY A 86 -2.72 5.90 4.65
N THR A 87 -4.04 6.06 4.71
CA THR A 87 -4.68 7.38 4.54
C THR A 87 -4.25 8.36 5.64
N ILE A 88 -4.24 7.94 6.90
CA ILE A 88 -3.79 8.78 8.02
C ILE A 88 -2.27 8.96 7.95
N ALA A 89 -1.51 7.93 7.62
CA ALA A 89 -0.07 8.03 7.41
C ALA A 89 0.29 9.08 6.34
N ASN A 90 -0.38 9.04 5.19
CA ASN A 90 -0.23 10.05 4.13
C ASN A 90 -0.71 11.44 4.57
N LEU A 91 -1.78 11.53 5.37
CA LEU A 91 -2.26 12.81 5.92
C LEU A 91 -1.17 13.46 6.78
N GLU A 92 -0.52 12.70 7.65
CA GLU A 92 0.57 13.22 8.49
C GLU A 92 1.79 13.63 7.66
N ALA A 93 2.18 12.82 6.67
CA ALA A 93 3.28 13.16 5.77
C ALA A 93 3.03 14.45 4.99
N LEU A 94 1.82 14.63 4.44
CA LEU A 94 1.45 15.84 3.71
C LEU A 94 1.23 17.04 4.64
N TRP A 95 0.75 16.83 5.87
CA TRP A 95 0.67 17.88 6.88
C TRP A 95 2.07 18.42 7.22
N VAL A 96 3.05 17.53 7.46
CA VAL A 96 4.46 17.93 7.67
C VAL A 96 4.99 18.69 6.45
N ALA A 97 4.74 18.18 5.24
CA ALA A 97 5.15 18.83 4.00
C ALA A 97 4.59 20.26 3.88
N GLY A 98 3.29 20.45 4.16
CA GLY A 98 2.65 21.76 4.14
C GLY A 98 3.17 22.71 5.22
N LYS A 99 3.58 22.21 6.39
CA LYS A 99 4.22 23.02 7.44
C LYS A 99 5.62 23.48 7.05
N LEU A 100 6.39 22.62 6.38
CA LEU A 100 7.76 22.94 5.93
C LEU A 100 7.76 23.86 4.70
N HIS A 101 6.76 23.74 3.83
CA HIS A 101 6.62 24.51 2.59
C HIS A 101 5.27 25.23 2.50
N PRO A 102 4.99 26.25 3.36
CA PRO A 102 3.69 26.91 3.40
C PRO A 102 3.31 27.52 2.04
N GLY A 103 2.07 27.25 1.60
CA GLY A 103 1.52 27.78 0.36
C GLY A 103 2.09 27.19 -0.93
N LYS A 104 3.02 26.22 -0.85
CA LYS A 104 3.56 25.54 -2.02
C LYS A 104 2.68 24.36 -2.45
N THR A 105 2.69 24.08 -3.74
CA THR A 105 1.89 23.00 -4.36
C THR A 105 2.49 21.62 -4.06
N ILE A 106 1.60 20.67 -3.81
CA ILE A 106 1.91 19.23 -3.78
C ILE A 106 1.57 18.64 -5.15
N LEU A 107 2.51 17.90 -5.74
CA LEU A 107 2.31 17.15 -6.98
C LEU A 107 2.23 15.65 -6.70
N ALA A 108 1.34 14.94 -7.38
CA ALA A 108 1.31 13.49 -7.44
C ALA A 108 0.88 13.04 -8.83
N SER A 109 1.23 11.82 -9.23
CA SER A 109 0.72 11.23 -10.48
C SER A 109 -0.81 11.17 -10.46
N GLU A 110 -1.46 11.30 -11.61
CA GLU A 110 -2.91 11.03 -11.73
C GLU A 110 -3.27 9.58 -11.38
N MET A 111 -2.29 8.67 -11.40
CA MET A 111 -2.43 7.27 -10.97
C MET A 111 -2.16 7.06 -9.48
N ALA A 112 -1.71 8.10 -8.75
CA ALA A 112 -1.57 8.05 -7.30
C ALA A 112 -2.93 7.81 -6.63
N HIS A 113 -2.90 7.24 -5.43
CA HIS A 113 -4.13 6.96 -4.70
C HIS A 113 -4.94 8.24 -4.48
N TYR A 114 -6.24 8.19 -4.73
CA TYR A 114 -7.15 9.36 -4.67
C TYR A 114 -7.14 10.09 -3.31
N THR A 115 -6.62 9.45 -2.27
CA THR A 115 -6.51 10.07 -0.94
C THR A 115 -5.59 11.28 -0.92
N HIS A 116 -4.58 11.37 -1.78
CA HIS A 116 -3.68 12.53 -1.81
C HIS A 116 -4.43 13.84 -2.11
N GLU A 117 -5.30 13.83 -3.13
CA GLU A 117 -6.15 14.97 -3.44
C GLU A 117 -7.12 15.30 -2.29
N ARG A 118 -7.78 14.26 -1.71
CA ARG A 118 -8.71 14.45 -0.59
C ARG A 118 -8.03 15.00 0.65
N ILE A 119 -6.86 14.46 1.01
CA ILE A 119 -6.06 14.89 2.17
C ILE A 119 -5.60 16.33 1.96
N SER A 120 -5.08 16.66 0.79
CA SER A 120 -4.66 18.03 0.46
C SER A 120 -5.82 19.01 0.59
N GLY A 121 -7.03 18.63 0.16
CA GLY A 121 -8.24 19.42 0.38
C GLY A 121 -8.60 19.62 1.85
N VAL A 122 -8.50 18.55 2.68
CA VAL A 122 -8.72 18.64 4.14
C VAL A 122 -7.69 19.56 4.80
N LEU A 123 -6.43 19.46 4.39
CA LEU A 123 -5.33 20.26 4.91
C LEU A 123 -5.25 21.67 4.31
N GLN A 124 -6.11 22.00 3.34
CA GLN A 124 -6.11 23.26 2.59
C GLN A 124 -4.76 23.54 1.90
N LEU A 125 -4.12 22.48 1.39
CA LEU A 125 -2.87 22.57 0.65
C LEU A 125 -3.16 22.57 -0.86
N PRO A 126 -2.48 23.41 -1.66
CA PRO A 126 -2.55 23.34 -3.12
C PRO A 126 -2.11 21.96 -3.62
N PHE A 127 -2.89 21.36 -4.51
CA PHE A 127 -2.61 20.03 -5.06
C PHE A 127 -2.86 20.00 -6.56
N GLU A 128 -1.96 19.39 -7.31
CA GLU A 128 -2.11 19.19 -8.75
C GLU A 128 -1.68 17.78 -9.15
N LYS A 129 -2.31 17.25 -10.20
CA LYS A 129 -1.97 15.95 -10.79
C LYS A 129 -0.98 16.12 -11.92
N VAL A 130 0.03 15.26 -11.94
CA VAL A 130 0.93 15.08 -13.06
C VAL A 130 0.39 13.94 -13.92
N PRO A 131 0.33 14.05 -15.26
CA PRO A 131 -0.05 12.96 -16.14
C PRO A 131 0.77 11.69 -15.90
N ALA A 132 0.21 10.56 -16.26
CA ALA A 132 0.90 9.29 -16.28
C ALA A 132 1.15 8.81 -17.72
N ASP A 133 2.15 7.95 -17.90
CA ASP A 133 2.38 7.23 -19.13
C ASP A 133 1.39 6.05 -19.32
N ALA A 134 1.51 5.34 -20.43
CA ALA A 134 0.62 4.20 -20.73
C ALA A 134 0.81 3.02 -19.77
N GLN A 135 1.92 2.95 -19.05
CA GLN A 135 2.25 1.94 -18.05
C GLN A 135 1.80 2.36 -16.64
N GLY A 136 1.34 3.61 -16.47
CA GLY A 136 0.84 4.14 -15.22
C GLY A 136 1.91 4.78 -14.33
N HIS A 137 3.11 5.03 -14.85
CA HIS A 137 4.17 5.79 -14.18
C HIS A 137 3.94 7.29 -14.34
N MET A 138 4.44 8.07 -13.39
CA MET A 138 4.47 9.52 -13.49
C MET A 138 5.25 9.97 -14.75
N ASP A 139 4.65 10.80 -15.60
CA ASP A 139 5.31 11.38 -16.77
C ASP A 139 6.39 12.39 -16.34
N MET A 140 7.64 12.03 -16.55
CA MET A 140 8.79 12.79 -16.10
C MET A 140 8.94 14.13 -16.87
N ALA A 141 8.52 14.20 -18.12
CA ALA A 141 8.58 15.45 -18.90
C ALA A 141 7.51 16.42 -18.39
N ALA A 142 6.30 15.94 -18.12
CA ALA A 142 5.23 16.73 -17.51
C ALA A 142 5.60 17.19 -16.10
N LEU A 143 6.20 16.32 -15.28
CA LEU A 143 6.68 16.68 -13.95
C LEU A 143 7.72 17.80 -14.03
N GLU A 144 8.74 17.66 -14.88
CA GLU A 144 9.80 18.67 -15.00
C GLU A 144 9.25 20.01 -15.50
N ALA A 145 8.36 20.00 -16.49
CA ALA A 145 7.70 21.21 -16.98
C ALA A 145 6.92 21.93 -15.88
N ARG A 146 6.24 21.18 -15.00
CA ARG A 146 5.48 21.76 -13.88
C ARG A 146 6.40 22.30 -12.77
N LEU A 147 7.51 21.61 -12.47
CA LEU A 147 8.51 22.04 -11.49
C LEU A 147 9.18 23.37 -11.88
N ALA A 148 9.33 23.63 -13.16
CA ALA A 148 9.93 24.86 -13.68
C ALA A 148 9.16 26.14 -13.27
N ALA A 149 7.89 26.04 -12.86
CA ALA A 149 7.12 27.18 -12.35
C ALA A 149 7.59 27.68 -10.97
N GLY A 150 8.34 26.87 -10.20
CA GLY A 150 9.02 27.29 -8.96
C GLY A 150 8.14 27.39 -7.72
N ASP A 151 6.87 26.99 -7.77
CA ASP A 151 5.90 27.03 -6.65
C ASP A 151 5.61 25.66 -6.03
N VAL A 152 6.31 24.61 -6.46
CA VAL A 152 6.16 23.25 -5.95
C VAL A 152 6.98 23.08 -4.68
N GLY A 153 6.34 22.59 -3.62
CA GLY A 153 6.98 22.28 -2.33
C GLY A 153 7.24 20.79 -2.13
N THR A 154 6.38 19.94 -2.70
CA THR A 154 6.45 18.48 -2.48
C THR A 154 6.02 17.73 -3.72
N VAL A 155 6.73 16.65 -4.03
CA VAL A 155 6.32 15.62 -5.00
C VAL A 155 6.06 14.33 -4.26
N VAL A 156 4.96 13.67 -4.59
CA VAL A 156 4.60 12.33 -4.11
C VAL A 156 4.90 11.33 -5.22
N VAL A 157 5.78 10.37 -4.97
CA VAL A 157 5.99 9.21 -5.82
C VAL A 157 5.23 8.02 -5.26
N THR A 158 4.67 7.19 -6.13
CA THR A 158 3.91 5.99 -5.75
C THR A 158 4.71 4.74 -6.05
N MET A 159 4.99 3.97 -5.00
CA MET A 159 5.72 2.71 -5.10
C MET A 159 4.74 1.54 -5.16
N GLY A 160 4.06 1.42 -6.30
CA GLY A 160 2.99 0.45 -6.52
C GLY A 160 1.61 1.09 -6.54
N THR A 161 1.18 1.57 -7.71
CA THR A 161 -0.13 2.22 -7.89
C THR A 161 -1.28 1.24 -7.62
N THR A 162 -2.38 1.76 -7.07
CA THR A 162 -3.58 0.94 -6.77
C THR A 162 -4.17 0.32 -8.05
N GLY A 163 -4.05 0.99 -9.18
CA GLY A 163 -4.56 0.51 -10.46
C GLY A 163 -3.78 -0.68 -11.01
N PHE A 164 -2.50 -0.50 -11.22
CA PHE A 164 -1.65 -1.40 -12.01
C PHE A 164 -0.52 -2.04 -11.21
N GLY A 165 -0.24 -1.54 -10.00
CA GLY A 165 0.99 -1.89 -9.29
C GLY A 165 2.24 -1.23 -9.88
N ALA A 166 2.09 -0.19 -10.71
CA ALA A 166 3.19 0.53 -11.32
C ALA A 166 4.05 1.27 -10.28
N VAL A 167 5.35 1.30 -10.51
CA VAL A 167 6.35 1.91 -9.62
C VAL A 167 6.91 3.16 -10.28
N ASP A 168 6.66 4.33 -9.70
CA ASP A 168 7.16 5.59 -10.25
C ASP A 168 8.69 5.59 -10.38
N PRO A 169 9.27 6.24 -11.41
CA PRO A 169 10.71 6.20 -11.71
C PRO A 169 11.52 7.07 -10.71
N LEU A 170 11.60 6.63 -9.46
CA LEU A 170 12.20 7.34 -8.34
C LEU A 170 13.59 7.91 -8.63
N PRO A 171 14.53 7.18 -9.27
CA PRO A 171 15.85 7.74 -9.59
C PRO A 171 15.79 8.98 -10.51
N ALA A 172 14.79 9.05 -11.39
CA ALA A 172 14.58 10.21 -12.24
C ALA A 172 14.00 11.40 -11.44
N VAL A 173 13.08 11.12 -10.52
CA VAL A 173 12.50 12.14 -9.62
C VAL A 173 13.57 12.70 -8.67
N LEU A 174 14.48 11.86 -8.16
CA LEU A 174 15.62 12.31 -7.33
C LEU A 174 16.52 13.30 -8.06
N ARG A 175 16.84 13.06 -9.34
CA ARG A 175 17.59 14.04 -10.15
C ARG A 175 16.86 15.38 -10.27
N LEU A 176 15.54 15.36 -10.39
CA LEU A 176 14.75 16.60 -10.39
C LEU A 176 14.71 17.26 -9.01
N LYS A 177 14.70 16.45 -7.91
CA LYS A 177 14.81 16.98 -6.55
C LYS A 177 16.11 17.77 -6.35
N GLU A 178 17.24 17.24 -6.82
CA GLU A 178 18.53 17.95 -6.78
C GLU A 178 18.48 19.28 -7.54
N LYS A 179 17.79 19.30 -8.70
CA LYS A 179 17.70 20.49 -9.56
C LYS A 179 16.74 21.55 -9.02
N TYR A 180 15.59 21.16 -8.48
CA TYR A 180 14.48 22.06 -8.15
C TYR A 180 14.25 22.26 -6.65
N GLY A 181 14.80 21.40 -5.78
CA GLY A 181 14.80 21.60 -4.33
C GLY A 181 13.45 21.40 -3.65
N PHE A 182 12.63 20.46 -4.08
CA PHE A 182 11.36 20.09 -3.46
C PHE A 182 11.53 18.94 -2.45
N ARG A 183 10.55 18.80 -1.53
CA ARG A 183 10.44 17.65 -0.64
C ARG A 183 9.88 16.44 -1.40
N LEU A 184 10.41 15.26 -1.14
CA LEU A 184 10.00 14.03 -1.79
C LEU A 184 9.34 13.08 -0.79
N HIS A 185 8.08 12.74 -1.03
CA HIS A 185 7.32 11.77 -0.26
C HIS A 185 7.07 10.52 -1.08
N ALA A 186 7.33 9.33 -0.52
CA ALA A 186 7.01 8.05 -1.14
C ALA A 186 5.75 7.44 -0.52
N ASP A 187 4.68 7.34 -1.30
CA ASP A 187 3.55 6.48 -0.98
C ASP A 187 3.90 5.05 -1.39
N ALA A 188 4.47 4.31 -0.46
CA ALA A 188 4.83 2.91 -0.57
C ALA A 188 3.82 2.01 0.17
N ALA A 189 2.59 2.51 0.40
CA ALA A 189 1.55 1.81 1.14
C ALA A 189 1.28 0.40 0.60
N TYR A 190 1.32 0.23 -0.72
CA TYR A 190 1.17 -1.08 -1.35
C TYR A 190 2.51 -1.78 -1.57
N GLY A 191 3.43 -1.14 -2.30
CA GLY A 191 4.63 -1.81 -2.82
C GLY A 191 5.83 -1.80 -1.87
N GLY A 192 5.81 -1.06 -0.76
CA GLY A 192 7.01 -0.82 0.06
C GLY A 192 7.77 -2.08 0.47
N TYR A 193 7.08 -3.17 0.76
CA TYR A 193 7.73 -4.45 1.09
C TYR A 193 8.41 -5.13 -0.10
N PHE A 194 8.04 -4.81 -1.35
CA PHE A 194 8.70 -5.38 -2.53
C PHE A 194 10.17 -4.97 -2.68
N GLY A 195 10.62 -3.96 -1.94
CA GLY A 195 12.07 -3.70 -1.79
C GLY A 195 12.88 -4.88 -1.26
N LEU A 196 12.23 -5.89 -0.68
CA LEU A 196 12.86 -7.15 -0.24
C LEU A 196 12.89 -8.23 -1.34
N ALA A 197 12.11 -8.08 -2.41
CA ALA A 197 12.02 -9.07 -3.48
C ALA A 197 13.22 -8.99 -4.42
N THR A 198 13.77 -10.13 -4.81
CA THR A 198 14.94 -10.23 -5.69
C THR A 198 14.57 -10.47 -7.15
N ASN A 199 13.28 -10.65 -7.44
CA ASN A 199 12.77 -10.95 -8.77
C ASN A 199 12.05 -9.79 -9.45
N LEU A 200 12.29 -8.53 -9.03
CA LEU A 200 11.75 -7.34 -9.67
C LEU A 200 12.37 -7.09 -11.07
N GLY A 201 11.65 -6.37 -11.94
CA GLY A 201 12.22 -5.83 -13.17
C GLY A 201 13.27 -4.75 -12.87
N PRO A 202 14.20 -4.47 -13.81
CA PRO A 202 15.34 -3.58 -13.55
C PRO A 202 14.93 -2.18 -13.07
N GLU A 203 13.92 -1.58 -13.68
CA GLU A 203 13.46 -0.23 -13.37
C GLU A 203 12.82 -0.17 -11.97
N ALA A 204 11.95 -1.12 -11.65
CA ALA A 204 11.34 -1.21 -10.33
C ALA A 204 12.39 -1.51 -9.26
N ALA A 205 13.32 -2.44 -9.52
CA ALA A 205 14.42 -2.76 -8.59
C ALA A 205 15.27 -1.52 -8.28
N ASP A 206 15.64 -0.75 -9.31
CA ASP A 206 16.39 0.50 -9.17
C ASP A 206 15.62 1.53 -8.33
N ALA A 207 14.31 1.67 -8.56
CA ALA A 207 13.47 2.57 -7.79
C ALA A 207 13.44 2.19 -6.29
N PHE A 208 13.32 0.89 -5.96
CA PHE A 208 13.32 0.43 -4.57
C PHE A 208 14.67 0.57 -3.87
N VAL A 209 15.78 0.43 -4.60
CA VAL A 209 17.15 0.66 -4.04
C VAL A 209 17.30 2.10 -3.55
N HIS A 210 16.70 3.07 -4.25
CA HIS A 210 16.79 4.49 -3.92
C HIS A 210 15.70 4.98 -2.94
N LEU A 211 14.82 4.08 -2.46
CA LEU A 211 13.70 4.47 -1.60
C LEU A 211 14.15 5.11 -0.27
N GLY A 212 15.35 4.82 0.19
CA GLY A 212 15.95 5.47 1.37
C GLY A 212 16.39 6.93 1.17
N GLU A 213 16.31 7.49 -0.05
CA GLU A 213 16.75 8.87 -0.35
C GLU A 213 15.58 9.88 -0.36
N VAL A 214 14.37 9.43 -0.02
CA VAL A 214 13.20 10.32 0.10
C VAL A 214 13.13 10.93 1.51
N ASP A 215 12.31 11.98 1.67
CA ASP A 215 12.18 12.67 2.97
C ASP A 215 11.12 12.06 3.88
N SER A 216 10.18 11.29 3.32
CA SER A 216 9.17 10.54 4.10
C SER A 216 8.62 9.35 3.31
N ILE A 217 8.26 8.29 4.03
CA ILE A 217 7.70 7.05 3.47
C ILE A 217 6.43 6.68 4.23
N VAL A 218 5.42 6.25 3.48
CA VAL A 218 4.24 5.57 4.02
C VAL A 218 4.25 4.12 3.55
N ILE A 219 4.00 3.20 4.47
CA ILE A 219 3.85 1.78 4.17
C ILE A 219 2.68 1.21 4.98
N ASP A 220 1.93 0.26 4.39
CA ASP A 220 0.78 -0.37 5.04
C ASP A 220 1.07 -1.82 5.44
N PRO A 221 1.47 -2.07 6.71
CA PRO A 221 1.61 -3.44 7.21
C PRO A 221 0.36 -4.30 7.06
N HIS A 222 -0.84 -3.70 7.05
CA HIS A 222 -2.10 -4.43 6.83
C HIS A 222 -2.33 -4.87 5.37
N LYS A 223 -1.43 -4.49 4.43
CA LYS A 223 -1.39 -5.01 3.05
C LYS A 223 -0.38 -6.16 2.97
N HIS A 224 0.80 -5.92 2.39
CA HIS A 224 1.82 -6.95 2.26
C HIS A 224 2.53 -7.31 3.57
N GLY A 225 2.44 -6.47 4.61
CA GLY A 225 3.03 -6.74 5.92
C GLY A 225 2.32 -7.79 6.77
N LEU A 226 1.30 -8.49 6.22
CA LEU A 226 0.62 -9.62 6.86
C LEU A 226 -0.09 -9.31 8.18
N GLN A 227 -0.55 -8.05 8.35
CA GLN A 227 -1.22 -7.61 9.57
C GLN A 227 -2.74 -7.54 9.41
N PRO A 228 -3.50 -7.65 10.52
CA PRO A 228 -4.90 -7.23 10.54
C PRO A 228 -5.03 -5.76 10.10
N TYR A 229 -6.18 -5.40 9.50
CA TYR A 229 -6.48 -4.02 9.15
C TYR A 229 -6.42 -3.09 10.38
N GLY A 230 -6.10 -1.81 10.13
CA GLY A 230 -5.82 -0.85 11.19
C GLY A 230 -4.33 -0.74 11.52
N CYS A 231 -3.46 -1.00 10.55
CA CYS A 231 -2.01 -0.91 10.69
C CYS A 231 -1.38 -0.27 9.44
N GLY A 232 -1.28 1.05 9.42
CA GLY A 232 -0.42 1.85 8.55
C GLY A 232 0.85 2.25 9.30
N CYS A 233 1.81 2.84 8.60
CA CYS A 233 3.03 3.37 9.19
C CYS A 233 3.50 4.59 8.39
N VAL A 234 3.89 5.65 9.09
CA VAL A 234 4.57 6.82 8.53
C VAL A 234 5.99 6.91 9.08
N LEU A 235 6.92 7.23 8.20
CA LEU A 235 8.34 7.39 8.51
C LEU A 235 8.86 8.69 7.91
N PHE A 236 9.77 9.34 8.62
CA PHE A 236 10.52 10.54 8.20
C PHE A 236 12.01 10.27 8.40
N ASP A 237 12.83 10.65 7.43
CA ASP A 237 14.30 10.54 7.48
C ASP A 237 14.90 11.47 8.54
N ASP A 238 14.38 12.72 8.65
CA ASP A 238 14.81 13.72 9.61
C ASP A 238 13.91 13.72 10.87
N PRO A 239 14.40 13.27 12.03
CA PRO A 239 13.66 13.33 13.30
C PRO A 239 13.28 14.75 13.75
N ALA A 240 13.93 15.79 13.22
CA ALA A 240 13.63 17.18 13.59
C ALA A 240 12.20 17.58 13.23
N VAL A 241 11.54 16.90 12.28
CA VAL A 241 10.13 17.15 11.96
C VAL A 241 9.21 16.91 13.16
N GLY A 242 9.64 16.14 14.15
CA GLY A 242 8.92 15.96 15.42
C GLY A 242 8.61 17.25 16.14
N ALA A 243 9.42 18.30 15.92
CA ALA A 243 9.13 19.63 16.49
C ALA A 243 7.82 20.25 15.99
N LEU A 244 7.34 19.85 14.80
CA LEU A 244 6.08 20.34 14.23
C LEU A 244 4.85 19.82 14.99
N TYR A 245 4.96 18.65 15.63
CA TYR A 245 3.86 18.02 16.38
C TYR A 245 3.70 18.58 17.79
N ARG A 246 4.68 19.38 18.29
CA ARG A 246 4.63 19.92 19.64
C ARG A 246 3.39 20.79 19.85
N HIS A 247 2.73 20.56 20.96
CA HIS A 247 1.59 21.36 21.41
C HIS A 247 1.63 21.56 22.91
N ASP A 248 1.12 22.70 23.36
CA ASP A 248 0.90 22.97 24.78
C ASP A 248 -0.45 22.37 25.19
N SER A 249 -0.40 21.28 25.96
CA SER A 249 -1.59 20.70 26.57
C SER A 249 -1.36 20.50 28.06
N PRO A 250 -2.27 20.93 28.93
CA PRO A 250 -2.13 20.70 30.36
C PRO A 250 -2.26 19.22 30.76
N TYR A 251 -2.63 18.35 29.81
CA TYR A 251 -2.84 16.92 30.02
C TYR A 251 -1.67 16.07 29.48
N THR A 252 -0.66 16.68 28.88
CA THR A 252 0.43 15.93 28.24
C THR A 252 1.53 15.65 29.23
N TYR A 253 1.91 14.40 29.28
CA TYR A 253 2.91 13.81 30.18
C TYR A 253 4.34 14.02 29.68
N PHE A 254 4.61 15.09 28.93
CA PHE A 254 5.85 15.38 28.22
C PHE A 254 7.01 15.84 29.10
N SER A 255 7.00 15.48 30.36
CA SER A 255 8.09 15.77 31.29
C SER A 255 9.18 14.70 31.36
N SER A 256 9.02 13.58 30.62
CA SER A 256 10.01 12.50 30.60
C SER A 256 11.01 12.68 29.47
N ALA A 257 12.24 12.14 29.66
CA ALA A 257 13.24 12.07 28.60
C ALA A 257 12.92 11.01 27.52
N GLU A 258 11.86 10.21 27.73
CA GLU A 258 11.44 9.17 26.81
C GLU A 258 10.39 9.70 25.83
N LEU A 259 10.50 9.32 24.55
CA LEU A 259 9.55 9.68 23.51
C LEU A 259 8.20 8.97 23.75
N HIS A 260 7.14 9.75 23.91
CA HIS A 260 5.75 9.28 23.85
C HIS A 260 5.25 9.36 22.41
N LEU A 261 4.64 8.28 21.91
CA LEU A 261 4.25 8.20 20.50
C LEU A 261 3.16 9.21 20.13
N GLY A 262 2.34 9.66 21.09
CA GLY A 262 1.37 10.75 20.87
C GLY A 262 2.01 12.12 20.66
N GLU A 263 3.31 12.28 20.94
CA GLU A 263 4.03 13.54 20.68
C GLU A 263 4.45 13.70 19.21
N ILE A 264 4.39 12.62 18.45
CA ILE A 264 4.78 12.57 17.03
C ILE A 264 3.68 12.07 16.13
N SER A 265 2.42 12.08 16.58
CA SER A 265 1.25 11.59 15.86
C SER A 265 0.09 12.58 15.96
N LEU A 266 -0.66 12.73 14.88
CA LEU A 266 -1.93 13.45 14.89
C LEU A 266 -3.08 12.60 15.44
N GLU A 267 -2.93 11.27 15.45
CA GLU A 267 -3.86 10.38 16.15
C GLU A 267 -3.54 10.35 17.63
N CYS A 268 -4.50 10.69 18.46
CA CYS A 268 -4.32 10.68 19.91
C CYS A 268 -4.30 9.23 20.43
N SER A 269 -5.46 8.67 20.73
CA SER A 269 -5.58 7.28 21.21
C SER A 269 -5.49 6.29 20.06
N ARG A 270 -4.60 5.29 20.19
CA ARG A 270 -4.36 4.26 19.18
C ARG A 270 -4.27 2.87 19.80
N ALA A 271 -4.78 1.88 19.09
CA ALA A 271 -4.72 0.49 19.53
C ALA A 271 -3.29 -0.04 19.53
N GLY A 272 -2.73 -0.31 20.69
CA GLY A 272 -1.41 -0.93 20.82
C GLY A 272 -1.37 -2.39 20.34
N ALA A 273 -2.53 -3.03 20.12
CA ALA A 273 -2.61 -4.37 19.59
C ALA A 273 -1.98 -4.53 18.20
N SER A 274 -2.09 -3.51 17.33
CA SER A 274 -1.44 -3.51 16.01
C SER A 274 0.08 -3.58 16.12
N ALA A 275 0.67 -2.85 17.07
CA ALA A 275 2.11 -2.87 17.33
C ALA A 275 2.59 -4.24 17.81
N VAL A 276 1.86 -4.86 18.74
CA VAL A 276 2.17 -6.19 19.27
C VAL A 276 2.13 -7.25 18.16
N ALA A 277 1.11 -7.20 17.31
CA ALA A 277 0.94 -8.13 16.19
C ALA A 277 2.08 -7.96 15.16
N LEU A 278 2.39 -6.72 14.79
CA LEU A 278 3.43 -6.40 13.82
C LEU A 278 4.81 -6.85 14.31
N TRP A 279 5.15 -6.51 15.56
CA TRP A 279 6.41 -6.92 16.17
C TRP A 279 6.55 -8.44 16.18
N ALA A 280 5.51 -9.17 16.61
CA ALA A 280 5.53 -10.63 16.64
C ALA A 280 5.75 -11.24 15.25
N THR A 281 5.13 -10.65 14.21
CA THR A 281 5.31 -11.09 12.82
C THR A 281 6.75 -10.87 12.35
N MET A 282 7.32 -9.69 12.59
CA MET A 282 8.69 -9.37 12.17
C MET A 282 9.76 -10.17 12.93
N ARG A 283 9.47 -10.61 14.15
CA ARG A 283 10.33 -11.50 14.90
C ARG A 283 10.33 -12.92 14.34
N LEU A 284 9.18 -13.37 13.83
CA LEU A 284 9.04 -14.70 13.21
C LEU A 284 9.51 -14.67 11.75
N LEU A 285 9.19 -13.63 11.01
CA LEU A 285 9.48 -13.44 9.60
C LEU A 285 10.29 -12.15 9.41
N PRO A 286 11.60 -12.17 9.66
CA PRO A 286 12.44 -10.99 9.56
C PRO A 286 12.49 -10.40 8.14
N LEU A 287 12.60 -9.06 8.06
CA LEU A 287 12.55 -8.29 6.82
C LEU A 287 13.93 -8.20 6.15
N TRP A 288 14.33 -9.23 5.43
CA TRP A 288 15.54 -9.22 4.59
C TRP A 288 15.32 -9.93 3.26
N PRO A 289 16.07 -9.57 2.20
CA PRO A 289 16.02 -10.24 0.92
C PRO A 289 16.35 -11.74 1.04
N GLY A 290 15.57 -12.58 0.35
CA GLY A 290 15.72 -14.03 0.39
C GLY A 290 15.15 -14.74 1.63
N GLY A 291 14.67 -13.99 2.63
CA GLY A 291 13.95 -14.55 3.78
C GLY A 291 12.56 -15.07 3.41
N GLU A 292 11.92 -15.81 4.31
CA GLU A 292 10.58 -16.38 4.10
C GLU A 292 9.53 -15.28 3.77
N PHE A 293 9.62 -14.12 4.41
CA PHE A 293 8.76 -12.98 4.11
C PHE A 293 8.91 -12.53 2.64
N ALA A 294 10.16 -12.34 2.19
CA ALA A 294 10.48 -11.93 0.82
C ALA A 294 10.04 -12.97 -0.21
N GLN A 295 10.23 -14.27 0.06
CA GLN A 295 9.81 -15.36 -0.80
C GLN A 295 8.30 -15.34 -1.07
N GLY A 296 7.48 -14.93 -0.08
CA GLY A 296 6.04 -14.75 -0.25
C GLY A 296 5.69 -13.63 -1.25
N LEU A 297 6.44 -12.52 -1.25
CA LEU A 297 6.28 -11.43 -2.23
C LEU A 297 6.72 -11.89 -3.62
N GLU A 298 7.84 -12.59 -3.70
CA GLU A 298 8.37 -13.13 -4.95
C GLU A 298 7.41 -14.14 -5.59
N ALA A 299 6.74 -14.99 -4.80
CA ALA A 299 5.71 -15.91 -5.27
C ALA A 299 4.48 -15.15 -5.82
N SER A 300 4.02 -14.11 -5.12
CA SER A 300 2.94 -13.26 -5.61
C SER A 300 3.28 -12.62 -6.97
N ARG A 301 4.50 -12.11 -7.13
CA ARG A 301 4.95 -11.53 -8.39
C ARG A 301 5.09 -12.59 -9.49
N ARG A 302 5.65 -13.77 -9.20
CA ARG A 302 5.71 -14.89 -10.18
C ARG A 302 4.32 -15.28 -10.67
N ALA A 303 3.33 -15.34 -9.76
CA ALA A 303 1.94 -15.59 -10.12
C ALA A 303 1.42 -14.52 -11.10
N ALA A 304 1.68 -13.23 -10.84
CA ALA A 304 1.26 -12.15 -11.72
C ALA A 304 1.90 -12.21 -13.10
N LEU A 305 3.22 -12.45 -13.16
CA LEU A 305 3.95 -12.60 -14.43
C LEU A 305 3.43 -13.79 -15.23
N ALA A 306 3.28 -14.96 -14.60
CA ALA A 306 2.77 -16.16 -15.25
C ALA A 306 1.31 -15.98 -15.73
N PHE A 307 0.47 -15.32 -14.95
CA PHE A 307 -0.91 -15.01 -15.35
C PHE A 307 -0.94 -14.05 -16.55
N ALA A 308 -0.16 -12.98 -16.51
CA ALA A 308 -0.07 -12.03 -17.64
C ALA A 308 0.46 -12.70 -18.92
N GLN A 309 1.48 -13.56 -18.79
CA GLN A 309 2.00 -14.35 -19.92
C GLN A 309 0.92 -15.25 -20.51
N ARG A 310 0.21 -16.04 -19.69
CA ARG A 310 -0.86 -16.95 -20.16
C ARG A 310 -2.01 -16.21 -20.84
N LEU A 311 -2.36 -15.02 -20.35
CA LEU A 311 -3.34 -14.15 -21.03
C LEU A 311 -2.80 -13.63 -22.36
N GLY A 312 -1.54 -13.22 -22.44
CA GLY A 312 -0.91 -12.71 -23.65
C GLY A 312 -0.72 -13.76 -24.75
N GLU A 313 -0.63 -15.06 -24.40
CA GLU A 313 -0.58 -16.19 -25.34
C GLU A 313 -1.96 -16.54 -25.94
N ASP A 314 -3.04 -15.98 -25.43
CA ASP A 314 -4.41 -16.20 -25.87
C ASP A 314 -4.95 -14.98 -26.61
N ASP A 315 -5.23 -15.12 -27.92
CA ASP A 315 -5.69 -14.04 -28.79
C ASP A 315 -6.98 -13.34 -28.34
N ARG A 316 -7.72 -13.91 -27.39
CA ARG A 316 -8.92 -13.30 -26.82
C ARG A 316 -8.63 -12.15 -25.89
N TRP A 317 -7.44 -12.11 -25.30
CA TRP A 317 -7.10 -11.19 -24.22
C TRP A 317 -6.05 -10.16 -24.62
N GLU A 318 -6.12 -9.02 -24.00
CA GLU A 318 -5.14 -7.97 -24.02
C GLU A 318 -4.72 -7.68 -22.58
N VAL A 319 -3.42 -7.72 -22.31
CA VAL A 319 -2.84 -7.29 -21.02
C VAL A 319 -2.42 -5.83 -21.17
N LEU A 320 -2.80 -4.98 -20.23
CA LEU A 320 -2.55 -3.54 -20.29
C LEU A 320 -1.06 -3.21 -20.31
N CYS A 321 -0.32 -3.82 -19.39
CA CYS A 321 1.14 -3.72 -19.27
C CYS A 321 1.69 -4.95 -18.54
N GLU A 322 2.98 -5.21 -18.68
CA GLU A 322 3.65 -6.22 -17.87
C GLU A 322 3.60 -5.82 -16.38
N PRO A 323 3.21 -6.74 -15.47
CA PRO A 323 3.11 -6.39 -14.05
C PRO A 323 4.49 -6.17 -13.42
N GLU A 324 4.69 -5.02 -12.82
CA GLU A 324 5.91 -4.73 -12.05
C GLU A 324 5.89 -5.37 -10.68
N LEU A 325 4.71 -5.42 -10.05
CA LEU A 325 4.46 -6.09 -8.78
C LEU A 325 3.53 -7.30 -9.00
N ASP A 326 2.41 -7.36 -8.32
CA ASP A 326 1.49 -8.51 -8.32
C ASP A 326 0.05 -8.16 -8.73
N ILE A 327 -0.13 -7.07 -9.50
CA ILE A 327 -1.41 -6.64 -10.06
C ILE A 327 -1.36 -6.78 -11.58
N VAL A 328 -2.39 -7.43 -12.15
CA VAL A 328 -2.53 -7.60 -13.60
C VAL A 328 -3.83 -6.94 -14.06
N CYS A 329 -3.74 -6.02 -15.02
CA CYS A 329 -4.88 -5.42 -15.70
C CYS A 329 -4.99 -5.98 -17.13
N TRP A 330 -6.16 -6.45 -17.49
CA TRP A 330 -6.40 -7.14 -18.75
C TRP A 330 -7.86 -6.99 -19.21
N ALA A 331 -8.13 -7.19 -20.49
CA ALA A 331 -9.47 -7.04 -21.06
C ALA A 331 -9.66 -7.94 -22.29
N PRO A 332 -10.92 -8.22 -22.71
CA PRO A 332 -11.19 -8.84 -24.00
C PRO A 332 -10.70 -7.95 -25.14
N LYS A 333 -9.85 -8.50 -26.03
CA LYS A 333 -9.20 -7.75 -27.11
C LYS A 333 -10.19 -7.24 -28.16
N SER A 334 -11.04 -8.14 -28.66
CA SER A 334 -11.96 -7.85 -29.77
C SER A 334 -13.34 -7.34 -29.33
N LYS A 335 -13.69 -7.50 -28.04
CA LYS A 335 -15.01 -7.18 -27.46
C LYS A 335 -14.85 -6.54 -26.08
N PRO A 336 -14.22 -5.34 -25.98
CA PRO A 336 -13.92 -4.70 -24.70
C PRO A 336 -15.17 -4.42 -23.86
N GLU A 337 -16.35 -4.32 -24.49
CA GLU A 337 -17.64 -4.16 -23.83
C GLU A 337 -18.04 -5.37 -22.97
N LEU A 338 -17.42 -6.54 -23.18
CA LEU A 338 -17.68 -7.75 -22.38
C LEU A 338 -17.03 -7.73 -21.00
N SER A 339 -16.15 -6.78 -20.69
CA SER A 339 -15.43 -6.77 -19.40
C SER A 339 -16.35 -6.87 -18.20
N GLN A 340 -17.45 -6.11 -18.17
CA GLN A 340 -18.44 -6.17 -17.09
C GLN A 340 -19.15 -7.54 -17.05
N ALA A 341 -19.57 -8.07 -18.19
CA ALA A 341 -20.26 -9.36 -18.24
C ALA A 341 -19.35 -10.52 -17.80
N ILE A 342 -18.05 -10.48 -18.17
CA ILE A 342 -17.07 -11.48 -17.74
C ILE A 342 -16.84 -11.37 -16.23
N PHE A 343 -16.73 -10.16 -15.68
CA PHE A 343 -16.64 -9.93 -14.25
C PHE A 343 -17.82 -10.57 -13.49
N ASP A 344 -19.06 -10.35 -13.98
CA ASP A 344 -20.26 -10.87 -13.35
C ASP A 344 -20.34 -12.41 -13.46
N GLU A 345 -19.97 -13.00 -14.62
CA GLU A 345 -19.95 -14.47 -14.79
C GLU A 345 -18.83 -15.13 -13.98
N ALA A 346 -17.65 -14.51 -13.87
CA ALA A 346 -16.55 -14.98 -13.02
C ALA A 346 -17.01 -15.05 -11.56
N ALA A 347 -17.68 -14.01 -11.06
CA ALA A 347 -18.18 -13.96 -9.69
C ALA A 347 -19.20 -15.08 -9.40
N ARG A 348 -20.04 -15.47 -10.37
CA ARG A 348 -20.97 -16.62 -10.25
C ARG A 348 -20.27 -17.98 -10.13
N MET A 349 -19.00 -18.02 -10.47
CA MET A 349 -18.13 -19.21 -10.35
C MET A 349 -17.09 -19.05 -9.25
N ASP A 350 -17.39 -18.22 -8.25
CA ASP A 350 -16.52 -17.92 -7.12
C ASP A 350 -15.15 -17.31 -7.48
N LEU A 351 -14.97 -16.84 -8.72
CA LEU A 351 -13.78 -16.07 -9.10
C LEU A 351 -14.07 -14.57 -8.95
N HIS A 352 -13.53 -13.99 -7.88
CA HIS A 352 -13.75 -12.58 -7.54
C HIS A 352 -12.59 -11.72 -8.04
N LEU A 353 -12.89 -10.87 -8.99
CA LEU A 353 -11.99 -9.92 -9.62
C LEU A 353 -12.32 -8.49 -9.18
N ALA A 354 -11.62 -7.50 -9.73
CA ALA A 354 -12.00 -6.09 -9.68
C ALA A 354 -12.10 -5.52 -11.09
N LEU A 355 -12.68 -4.33 -11.19
CA LEU A 355 -12.75 -3.56 -12.42
C LEU A 355 -12.02 -2.23 -12.23
N ILE A 356 -11.40 -1.75 -13.30
CA ILE A 356 -10.77 -0.44 -13.34
C ILE A 356 -11.06 0.24 -14.69
N GLN A 357 -11.26 1.55 -14.65
CA GLN A 357 -11.43 2.35 -15.86
C GLN A 357 -10.11 3.05 -16.21
N VAL A 358 -9.60 2.81 -17.42
CA VAL A 358 -8.35 3.39 -17.90
C VAL A 358 -8.59 3.92 -19.32
N HIS A 359 -8.29 5.18 -19.54
CA HIS A 359 -8.47 5.86 -20.84
C HIS A 359 -9.86 5.64 -21.48
N GLY A 360 -10.91 5.69 -20.65
CA GLY A 360 -12.30 5.51 -21.09
C GLY A 360 -12.72 4.06 -21.39
N ARG A 361 -11.84 3.07 -21.19
CA ARG A 361 -12.12 1.64 -21.34
C ARG A 361 -12.16 0.93 -20.00
N LEU A 362 -13.09 -0.02 -19.84
CA LEU A 362 -13.21 -0.86 -18.66
C LEU A 362 -12.30 -2.09 -18.77
N TRP A 363 -11.44 -2.28 -17.78
CA TRP A 363 -10.51 -3.39 -17.67
C TRP A 363 -10.85 -4.26 -16.48
N LEU A 364 -10.58 -5.55 -16.58
CA LEU A 364 -10.52 -6.45 -15.44
C LEU A 364 -9.18 -6.28 -14.74
N ARG A 365 -9.20 -6.40 -13.41
CA ARG A 365 -8.02 -6.23 -12.56
C ARG A 365 -7.93 -7.40 -11.60
N SER A 366 -6.80 -8.07 -11.61
CA SER A 366 -6.49 -9.19 -10.72
C SER A 366 -5.34 -8.80 -9.78
N VAL A 367 -5.60 -8.88 -8.46
CA VAL A 367 -4.61 -8.63 -7.41
C VAL A 367 -4.14 -9.97 -6.88
N LEU A 368 -2.97 -10.43 -7.33
CA LEU A 368 -2.44 -11.77 -7.06
C LEU A 368 -1.50 -11.77 -5.83
N MET A 369 -1.87 -11.05 -4.78
CA MET A 369 -1.04 -10.77 -3.62
C MET A 369 -0.88 -11.94 -2.62
N LYS A 370 -1.50 -13.08 -2.88
CA LYS A 370 -1.35 -14.29 -2.05
C LYS A 370 -0.32 -15.21 -2.69
N PRO A 371 0.68 -15.71 -1.95
CA PRO A 371 1.65 -16.67 -2.50
C PRO A 371 1.00 -17.90 -3.13
N GLU A 372 -0.15 -18.32 -2.62
CA GLU A 372 -0.93 -19.46 -3.10
C GLU A 372 -1.46 -19.26 -4.52
N HIS A 373 -1.60 -18.03 -5.01
CA HIS A 373 -2.07 -17.76 -6.38
C HIS A 373 -1.21 -18.48 -7.42
N GLU A 374 0.11 -18.63 -7.17
CA GLU A 374 1.01 -19.37 -8.09
C GLU A 374 0.51 -20.78 -8.38
N GLY A 375 0.00 -21.50 -7.37
CA GLY A 375 -0.55 -22.85 -7.53
C GLY A 375 -2.01 -22.90 -8.02
N TRP A 376 -2.70 -21.77 -8.08
CA TRP A 376 -4.12 -21.68 -8.44
C TRP A 376 -4.39 -21.06 -9.82
N LEU A 377 -3.35 -20.77 -10.61
CA LEU A 377 -3.49 -20.11 -11.91
C LEU A 377 -4.36 -20.90 -12.89
N GLU A 378 -4.21 -22.23 -12.94
CA GLU A 378 -5.03 -23.07 -13.84
C GLU A 378 -6.53 -23.02 -13.46
N ASP A 379 -6.84 -23.07 -12.17
CA ASP A 379 -8.22 -22.93 -11.68
C ASP A 379 -8.82 -21.56 -12.00
N ILE A 380 -8.03 -20.49 -11.91
CA ILE A 380 -8.42 -19.13 -12.27
C ILE A 380 -8.68 -19.07 -13.78
N LEU A 381 -7.78 -19.57 -14.61
CA LEU A 381 -7.90 -19.55 -16.07
C LEU A 381 -9.09 -20.36 -16.58
N ILE A 382 -9.34 -21.55 -16.02
CA ILE A 382 -10.51 -22.38 -16.38
C ILE A 382 -11.83 -21.63 -16.10
N ARG A 383 -11.94 -20.94 -14.95
CA ARG A 383 -13.13 -20.14 -14.64
C ARG A 383 -13.28 -18.94 -15.55
N LEU A 384 -12.15 -18.32 -15.88
CA LEU A 384 -12.10 -17.20 -16.80
C LEU A 384 -12.55 -17.58 -18.21
N ASP A 385 -12.10 -18.72 -18.72
CA ASP A 385 -12.54 -19.26 -20.01
C ASP A 385 -14.05 -19.47 -20.06
N ARG A 386 -14.61 -20.07 -19.01
CA ARG A 386 -16.04 -20.29 -18.88
C ARG A 386 -16.81 -18.96 -18.79
N ALA A 387 -16.30 -18.00 -18.01
CA ALA A 387 -16.90 -16.68 -17.87
C ALA A 387 -16.95 -15.95 -19.22
N TYR A 388 -15.88 -16.01 -20.01
CA TYR A 388 -15.83 -15.44 -21.35
C TYR A 388 -16.88 -16.06 -22.27
N VAL A 389 -16.98 -17.40 -22.33
CA VAL A 389 -17.94 -18.10 -23.18
C VAL A 389 -19.37 -17.73 -22.79
N LEU A 390 -19.70 -17.69 -21.51
CA LEU A 390 -21.05 -17.34 -21.04
C LEU A 390 -21.39 -15.87 -21.30
N ALA A 391 -20.43 -14.95 -21.07
CA ALA A 391 -20.60 -13.54 -21.36
C ALA A 391 -20.83 -13.30 -22.88
N ALA A 392 -20.02 -13.93 -23.72
CA ALA A 392 -20.15 -13.83 -25.16
C ALA A 392 -21.51 -14.37 -25.68
N ALA A 393 -22.01 -15.49 -25.13
CA ALA A 393 -23.28 -16.09 -25.53
C ALA A 393 -24.49 -15.23 -25.15
N ARG A 394 -24.41 -14.36 -24.16
CA ARG A 394 -25.51 -13.47 -23.73
C ARG A 394 -25.55 -12.13 -24.46
N HIS A 395 -24.52 -11.79 -25.19
CA HIS A 395 -24.40 -10.55 -25.97
C HIS A 395 -24.61 -10.76 -27.47
N PHE A 396 -25.05 -11.95 -27.84
CA PHE A 396 -25.65 -12.29 -29.13
C PHE A 396 -27.16 -12.48 -28.98
#